data_31c88aac198def2d55cd502d3acd9075
#
_entry.id   31c88aac198def2d55cd502d3acd9075
#
_cell.length_a   1.000
_cell.length_b   1.000
_cell.length_c   1.000
_cell.angle_alpha   90.00
_cell.angle_beta   90.00
_cell.angle_gamma   90.00
#
_symmetry.space_group_name_H-M   'P 1'
#
loop_
_entity.id
_entity.type
_entity.pdbx_description
1 polymer ?
#
loop_
_entity_poly.entity_id
_entity_poly.type
_entity_poly.pdbx_seq_one_letter_code
_entity_poly.pdbx_strand_id
1 'polypeptide(L)'
;MIIILIVLVANMMVEIKNLQGTARVINYAGLVRGATQRAVKLEVIGNSDDELIEYLDDVLADLKYEDGEYNLVSLRDTDYQKKLDIQIDYWGKLKNEINNVRENGVDNSDIVDMSEIYFSLADQTVTAAERYSEGIADNIHFIETITVIDMAGLLLLIIIQMIQAIIIVRKNKVLEQKAYLDAHTGLPNKSRCEEVFHDLRFLDRNVACIMFDLNNLKIANDTLGHSVGDQLIVNFANILRNVIPSKEFVGRYGGDEFVAVIRDMPKEDVIGLLEKLKEEVDDFNDHGKNIKISYAYGWAFSDDYTECTLRTLFDRADKHMYENKRLVKLAQQ
;
A
#
# COMPACT_ATOMS: atom_id res chain seq x y z
N MET A 1 3.75 6.67 13.78
CA MET A 1 4.43 6.95 12.49
C MET A 1 3.65 7.93 11.63
N ILE A 2 2.53 7.63 10.96
CA ILE A 2 1.83 8.62 10.10
C ILE A 2 1.44 9.91 10.84
N ILE A 3 0.87 9.80 12.05
CA ILE A 3 0.52 10.98 12.86
C ILE A 3 1.77 11.76 13.25
N ILE A 4 2.86 11.06 13.59
CA ILE A 4 4.16 11.67 13.92
C ILE A 4 4.68 12.44 12.70
N LEU A 5 4.63 11.84 11.52
CA LEU A 5 5.05 12.46 10.27
C LEU A 5 4.26 13.77 9.98
N ILE A 6 2.95 13.75 10.18
CA ILE A 6 2.11 14.94 10.00
C ILE A 6 2.54 16.06 10.96
N VAL A 7 2.78 15.71 12.23
CA VAL A 7 3.21 16.68 13.26
C VAL A 7 4.59 17.25 12.92
N LEU A 8 5.54 16.41 12.49
CA LEU A 8 6.89 16.84 12.10
C LEU A 8 6.84 17.79 10.90
N VAL A 9 6.07 17.46 9.88
CA VAL A 9 5.91 18.34 8.70
C VAL A 9 5.25 19.67 9.07
N ALA A 10 4.23 19.64 9.92
CA ALA A 10 3.57 20.86 10.39
C ALA A 10 4.54 21.77 11.17
N ASN A 11 5.34 21.18 12.08
CA ASN A 11 6.37 21.93 12.81
C ASN A 11 7.42 22.51 11.87
N MET A 12 7.90 21.74 10.90
CA MET A 12 8.88 22.21 9.93
C MET A 12 8.35 23.40 9.11
N MET A 13 7.07 23.37 8.71
CA MET A 13 6.43 24.50 8.02
C MET A 13 6.40 25.77 8.87
N VAL A 14 6.15 25.64 10.18
CA VAL A 14 6.16 26.77 11.12
C VAL A 14 7.58 27.35 11.24
N GLU A 15 8.59 26.50 11.39
CA GLU A 15 9.99 26.96 11.52
C GLU A 15 10.50 27.61 10.22
N ILE A 16 10.14 27.09 9.04
CA ILE A 16 10.46 27.73 7.76
C ILE A 16 9.85 29.13 7.66
N LYS A 17 8.61 29.30 8.11
CA LYS A 17 7.95 30.61 8.13
C LYS A 17 8.68 31.57 9.08
N ASN A 18 9.08 31.10 10.26
CA ASN A 18 9.85 31.87 11.22
C ASN A 18 11.19 32.31 10.62
N LEU A 19 11.91 31.40 9.96
CA LEU A 19 13.19 31.67 9.29
C LEU A 19 13.06 32.76 8.21
N GLN A 20 12.00 32.72 7.40
CA GLN A 20 11.74 33.74 6.38
C GLN A 20 11.49 35.11 6.99
N GLY A 21 10.77 35.18 8.12
CA GLY A 21 10.56 36.41 8.88
C GLY A 21 11.86 36.99 9.42
N THR A 22 12.70 36.10 10.01
CA THR A 22 14.01 36.48 10.59
C THR A 22 14.97 37.07 9.57
N ALA A 23 15.03 36.51 8.37
CA ALA A 23 15.88 37.03 7.29
C ALA A 23 15.57 38.50 6.94
N ARG A 24 14.28 38.85 6.95
CA ARG A 24 13.87 40.25 6.73
C ARG A 24 14.32 41.18 7.87
N VAL A 25 14.16 40.70 9.11
CA VAL A 25 14.60 41.46 10.31
C VAL A 25 16.10 41.71 10.27
N ILE A 26 16.92 40.72 9.96
CA ILE A 26 18.38 40.83 9.83
C ILE A 26 18.73 41.89 8.77
N ASN A 27 18.07 41.86 7.61
CA ASN A 27 18.30 42.83 6.55
C ASN A 27 18.00 44.25 6.98
N TYR A 28 16.85 44.51 7.62
CA TYR A 28 16.46 45.82 8.07
C TYR A 28 17.30 46.33 9.25
N ALA A 29 17.67 45.47 10.19
CA ALA A 29 18.62 45.80 11.24
C ALA A 29 20.00 46.21 10.68
N GLY A 30 20.47 45.49 9.63
CA GLY A 30 21.67 45.88 8.89
C GLY A 30 21.53 47.21 8.16
N LEU A 31 20.36 47.50 7.57
CA LEU A 31 20.05 48.82 6.93
C LEU A 31 20.08 49.93 7.95
N VAL A 32 19.47 49.75 9.14
CA VAL A 32 19.51 50.75 10.24
C VAL A 32 20.95 51.05 10.60
N ARG A 33 21.82 50.04 10.78
CA ARG A 33 23.25 50.22 11.08
C ARG A 33 23.94 51.14 10.06
N GLY A 34 23.76 50.84 8.75
CA GLY A 34 24.35 51.63 7.67
C GLY A 34 23.76 53.02 7.50
N ALA A 35 22.41 53.12 7.61
CA ALA A 35 21.69 54.39 7.42
C ALA A 35 21.98 55.37 8.55
N THR A 36 22.17 54.91 9.80
CA THR A 36 22.57 55.77 10.92
C THR A 36 23.96 56.37 10.69
N GLN A 37 24.91 55.60 10.23
CA GLN A 37 26.26 56.14 9.90
C GLN A 37 26.17 57.18 8.77
N ARG A 38 25.30 56.98 7.78
CA ARG A 38 25.02 57.95 6.72
C ARG A 38 24.40 59.23 7.29
N ALA A 39 23.38 59.12 8.16
CA ALA A 39 22.73 60.26 8.77
C ALA A 39 23.74 61.12 9.54
N VAL A 40 24.56 60.51 10.43
CA VAL A 40 25.60 61.22 11.18
C VAL A 40 26.61 61.88 10.25
N LYS A 41 27.08 61.19 9.19
CA LYS A 41 28.02 61.77 8.23
C LYS A 41 27.41 63.01 7.54
N LEU A 42 26.13 62.97 7.18
CA LEU A 42 25.45 64.07 6.55
C LEU A 42 25.33 65.29 7.49
N GLU A 43 25.03 65.05 8.77
CA GLU A 43 24.99 66.13 9.78
C GLU A 43 26.38 66.80 9.98
N VAL A 44 27.46 66.00 10.06
CA VAL A 44 28.85 66.48 10.21
C VAL A 44 29.29 67.38 9.04
N ILE A 45 28.79 67.13 7.81
CA ILE A 45 29.11 67.94 6.64
C ILE A 45 28.13 69.10 6.41
N GLY A 46 27.12 69.28 7.30
CA GLY A 46 26.10 70.35 7.23
C GLY A 46 25.04 70.10 6.18
N ASN A 47 24.75 68.87 5.80
CA ASN A 47 23.73 68.48 4.83
C ASN A 47 22.70 67.57 5.50
N SER A 48 21.89 68.08 6.39
CA SER A 48 20.91 67.36 7.18
C SER A 48 19.86 66.63 6.30
N ASP A 49 19.48 65.40 6.69
CA ASP A 49 18.50 64.56 6.02
C ASP A 49 17.45 64.09 7.04
N ASP A 50 16.41 64.88 7.22
CA ASP A 50 15.35 64.59 8.20
C ASP A 50 14.49 63.39 7.77
N GLU A 51 14.31 63.15 6.46
CA GLU A 51 13.58 61.99 5.96
C GLU A 51 14.31 60.69 6.33
N LEU A 52 15.64 60.70 6.35
CA LEU A 52 16.45 59.58 6.76
C LEU A 52 16.34 59.31 8.27
N ILE A 53 16.20 60.35 9.09
CA ILE A 53 15.99 60.21 10.54
C ILE A 53 14.62 59.60 10.81
N GLU A 54 13.57 60.10 10.14
CA GLU A 54 12.20 59.56 10.23
C GLU A 54 12.15 58.10 9.78
N TYR A 55 12.78 57.75 8.65
CA TYR A 55 12.93 56.39 8.20
C TYR A 55 13.58 55.46 9.26
N LEU A 56 14.62 55.96 9.96
CA LEU A 56 15.29 55.17 11.01
C LEU A 56 14.38 54.98 12.24
N ASP A 57 13.58 55.98 12.60
CA ASP A 57 12.61 55.87 13.68
C ASP A 57 11.54 54.83 13.35
N ASP A 58 11.00 54.87 12.14
CA ASP A 58 9.97 53.91 11.68
C ASP A 58 10.48 52.48 11.63
N VAL A 59 11.67 52.25 11.07
CA VAL A 59 12.26 50.90 11.00
C VAL A 59 12.56 50.34 12.39
N LEU A 60 13.11 51.16 13.30
CA LEU A 60 13.38 50.73 14.67
C LEU A 60 12.10 50.42 15.45
N ALA A 61 11.03 51.18 15.21
CA ALA A 61 9.71 50.93 15.79
C ALA A 61 9.13 49.61 15.24
N ASP A 62 9.21 49.37 13.93
CA ASP A 62 8.71 48.13 13.29
C ASP A 62 9.50 46.91 13.74
N LEU A 63 10.84 46.99 13.88
CA LEU A 63 11.67 45.95 14.45
C LEU A 63 11.26 45.56 15.87
N LYS A 64 10.72 46.54 16.66
CA LYS A 64 10.32 46.29 18.04
C LYS A 64 8.87 45.86 18.20
N TYR A 65 7.93 46.47 17.48
CA TYR A 65 6.49 46.40 17.76
C TYR A 65 5.67 45.72 16.68
N GLU A 66 6.20 45.38 15.53
CA GLU A 66 5.49 44.79 14.39
C GLU A 66 4.34 45.67 13.83
N ASP A 67 4.40 46.97 14.02
CA ASP A 67 3.30 47.88 13.73
C ASP A 67 3.65 48.89 12.60
N GLY A 68 4.63 48.54 11.74
CA GLY A 68 5.14 49.39 10.70
C GLY A 68 4.80 48.95 9.28
N GLU A 69 5.16 49.80 8.31
CA GLU A 69 4.95 49.58 6.88
C GLU A 69 5.87 48.50 6.28
N TYR A 70 6.93 48.09 7.01
CA TYR A 70 7.95 47.17 6.51
C TYR A 70 7.59 45.69 6.70
N ASN A 71 6.46 45.38 7.34
CA ASN A 71 5.99 44.02 7.62
C ASN A 71 7.07 43.17 8.30
N LEU A 72 7.76 43.71 9.29
CA LEU A 72 8.74 42.99 10.09
C LEU A 72 8.02 42.15 11.15
N VAL A 73 8.68 41.03 11.54
CA VAL A 73 8.21 40.21 12.64
C VAL A 73 9.07 40.46 13.86
N SER A 74 8.51 40.63 15.05
CA SER A 74 9.27 40.74 16.25
C SER A 74 9.90 39.37 16.60
N LEU A 75 11.22 39.34 16.68
CA LEU A 75 11.93 38.13 17.11
C LEU A 75 11.75 37.94 18.61
N ARG A 76 11.15 36.83 19.03
CA ARG A 76 10.86 36.54 20.45
C ARG A 76 12.09 36.09 21.23
N ASP A 77 13.30 36.28 20.66
CA ASP A 77 14.56 35.99 21.34
C ASP A 77 14.88 37.06 22.39
N THR A 78 15.20 36.60 23.61
CA THR A 78 15.45 37.52 24.75
C THR A 78 16.73 38.31 24.59
N ASP A 79 17.80 37.74 23.99
CA ASP A 79 19.04 38.44 23.76
C ASP A 79 18.92 39.53 22.70
N TYR A 80 18.23 39.19 21.60
CA TYR A 80 17.87 40.15 20.53
C TYR A 80 17.05 41.32 21.07
N GLN A 81 15.96 41.03 21.79
CA GLN A 81 15.07 42.07 22.30
C GLN A 81 15.79 43.01 23.25
N LYS A 82 16.64 42.48 24.14
CA LYS A 82 17.42 43.30 25.07
C LYS A 82 18.42 44.21 24.35
N LYS A 83 19.05 43.72 23.30
CA LYS A 83 19.99 44.50 22.49
C LYS A 83 19.31 45.55 21.66
N LEU A 84 18.16 45.24 21.09
CA LEU A 84 17.33 46.21 20.37
C LEU A 84 16.86 47.33 21.30
N ASP A 85 16.45 47.01 22.54
CA ASP A 85 16.05 48.05 23.51
C ASP A 85 17.20 48.99 23.83
N ILE A 86 18.41 48.47 24.06
CA ILE A 86 19.58 49.28 24.29
C ILE A 86 19.95 50.16 23.08
N GLN A 87 19.82 49.61 21.88
CA GLN A 87 20.04 50.35 20.63
C GLN A 87 19.05 51.49 20.43
N ILE A 88 17.74 51.23 20.67
CA ILE A 88 16.69 52.23 20.57
C ILE A 88 16.89 53.37 21.58
N ASP A 89 17.20 53.04 22.84
CA ASP A 89 17.52 54.05 23.88
C ASP A 89 18.72 54.92 23.45
N TYR A 90 19.76 54.27 22.93
CA TYR A 90 20.96 54.99 22.48
C TYR A 90 20.69 55.83 21.21
N TRP A 91 19.78 55.39 20.31
CA TRP A 91 19.32 56.16 19.17
C TRP A 91 18.69 57.49 19.61
N GLY A 92 17.87 57.47 20.66
CA GLY A 92 17.32 58.65 21.25
C GLY A 92 18.40 59.68 21.73
N LYS A 93 19.47 59.16 22.32
CA LYS A 93 20.62 60.01 22.74
C LYS A 93 21.36 60.58 21.54
N LEU A 94 21.62 59.78 20.51
CA LEU A 94 22.29 60.19 19.28
C LEU A 94 21.46 61.26 18.52
N LYS A 95 20.13 61.15 18.49
CA LYS A 95 19.24 62.22 17.93
C LYS A 95 19.38 63.55 18.68
N ASN A 96 19.50 63.51 20.03
CA ASN A 96 19.75 64.71 20.79
C ASN A 96 21.09 65.35 20.44
N GLU A 97 22.11 64.52 20.20
CA GLU A 97 23.43 65.01 19.81
C GLU A 97 23.45 65.57 18.37
N ILE A 98 22.67 64.97 17.45
CA ILE A 98 22.43 65.52 16.12
C ILE A 98 21.85 66.93 16.22
N ASN A 99 20.87 67.16 17.11
CA ASN A 99 20.31 68.49 17.34
C ASN A 99 21.35 69.46 17.94
N ASN A 100 22.23 68.99 18.88
CA ASN A 100 23.33 69.77 19.42
C ASN A 100 24.33 70.19 18.32
N VAL A 101 24.64 69.35 17.37
CA VAL A 101 25.50 69.69 16.21
C VAL A 101 24.86 70.77 15.36
N ARG A 102 23.54 70.74 15.13
CA ARG A 102 22.77 71.73 14.35
C ARG A 102 22.79 73.12 15.03
N GLU A 103 22.73 73.17 16.37
CA GLU A 103 22.69 74.40 17.14
C GLU A 103 24.09 74.96 17.42
N ASN A 104 25.07 74.15 17.80
CA ASN A 104 26.31 74.57 18.36
C ASN A 104 27.56 74.23 17.52
N GLY A 105 27.38 73.52 16.39
CA GLY A 105 28.44 73.09 15.47
C GLY A 105 29.13 71.81 15.92
N VAL A 106 29.80 71.18 14.97
CA VAL A 106 30.48 69.84 15.15
C VAL A 106 31.63 69.89 16.16
N ASP A 107 32.37 71.00 16.22
CA ASP A 107 33.54 71.11 17.09
C ASP A 107 33.20 71.08 18.62
N ASN A 108 31.94 71.23 18.96
CA ASN A 108 31.40 71.19 20.31
C ASN A 108 30.49 70.00 20.58
N SER A 109 30.70 68.89 19.86
CA SER A 109 29.86 67.71 19.95
C SER A 109 30.67 66.42 20.02
N ASP A 110 30.05 65.39 20.65
CA ASP A 110 30.60 64.05 20.75
C ASP A 110 29.98 63.11 19.66
N ILE A 111 29.37 63.69 18.59
CA ILE A 111 28.58 62.96 17.59
C ILE A 111 29.34 61.80 16.93
N VAL A 112 30.66 61.96 16.67
CA VAL A 112 31.48 60.97 16.02
C VAL A 112 31.65 59.74 16.96
N ASP A 113 32.07 59.97 18.21
CA ASP A 113 32.25 58.91 19.20
C ASP A 113 30.94 58.21 19.53
N MET A 114 29.85 58.97 19.64
CA MET A 114 28.50 58.42 19.82
C MET A 114 28.04 57.56 18.63
N SER A 115 28.38 57.97 17.42
CA SER A 115 28.05 57.17 16.23
C SER A 115 28.76 55.84 16.19
N GLU A 116 30.03 55.77 16.64
CA GLU A 116 30.78 54.48 16.73
C GLU A 116 30.20 53.58 17.81
N ILE A 117 29.80 54.11 18.96
CA ILE A 117 29.09 53.33 20.00
C ILE A 117 27.77 52.83 19.46
N TYR A 118 26.97 53.66 18.78
CA TYR A 118 25.73 53.21 18.16
C TYR A 118 25.94 52.11 17.13
N PHE A 119 26.96 52.25 16.26
CA PHE A 119 27.32 51.24 15.29
C PHE A 119 27.60 49.88 15.97
N SER A 120 28.36 49.88 17.07
CA SER A 120 28.66 48.66 17.85
C SER A 120 27.38 48.06 18.46
N LEU A 121 26.44 48.87 18.94
CA LEU A 121 25.14 48.41 19.47
C LEU A 121 24.28 47.81 18.37
N ALA A 122 24.19 48.47 17.22
CA ALA A 122 23.47 47.98 16.06
C ALA A 122 24.05 46.66 15.53
N ASP A 123 25.40 46.54 15.51
CA ASP A 123 26.10 45.29 15.11
C ASP A 123 25.80 44.13 16.06
N GLN A 124 25.73 44.38 17.37
CA GLN A 124 25.33 43.39 18.35
C GLN A 124 23.86 42.96 18.17
N THR A 125 22.96 43.87 17.79
CA THR A 125 21.56 43.53 17.50
C THR A 125 21.47 42.63 16.25
N VAL A 126 22.19 42.95 15.17
CA VAL A 126 22.26 42.14 13.95
C VAL A 126 22.80 40.76 14.30
N THR A 127 23.93 40.69 15.02
CA THR A 127 24.53 39.40 15.42
C THR A 127 23.60 38.55 16.29
N ALA A 128 22.77 39.16 17.13
CA ALA A 128 21.80 38.40 17.92
C ALA A 128 20.65 37.85 17.03
N ALA A 129 20.18 38.64 16.04
CA ALA A 129 19.21 38.16 15.07
C ALA A 129 19.75 37.02 14.20
N GLU A 130 21.02 37.10 13.78
CA GLU A 130 21.69 36.02 13.02
C GLU A 130 21.78 34.71 13.84
N ARG A 131 22.22 34.79 15.10
CA ARG A 131 22.26 33.61 15.99
C ARG A 131 20.88 32.96 16.19
N TYR A 132 19.85 33.79 16.33
CA TYR A 132 18.47 33.27 16.42
C TYR A 132 18.07 32.55 15.13
N SER A 133 18.42 33.11 13.97
CA SER A 133 18.19 32.52 12.66
C SER A 133 18.91 31.17 12.51
N GLU A 134 20.18 31.08 12.94
CA GLU A 134 20.97 29.86 12.94
C GLU A 134 20.32 28.78 13.84
N GLY A 135 19.84 29.15 15.03
CA GLY A 135 19.12 28.24 15.92
C GLY A 135 17.83 27.68 15.29
N ILE A 136 17.09 28.49 14.52
CA ILE A 136 15.93 28.00 13.76
C ILE A 136 16.37 27.02 12.66
N ALA A 137 17.45 27.33 11.94
CA ALA A 137 17.98 26.45 10.88
C ALA A 137 18.42 25.08 11.45
N ASP A 138 19.10 25.08 12.59
CA ASP A 138 19.50 23.85 13.29
C ASP A 138 18.29 23.01 13.72
N ASN A 139 17.24 23.65 14.23
CA ASN A 139 15.98 22.97 14.55
C ASN A 139 15.33 22.34 13.31
N ILE A 140 15.33 23.05 12.17
CA ILE A 140 14.80 22.52 10.91
C ILE A 140 15.59 21.28 10.49
N HIS A 141 16.92 21.30 10.52
CA HIS A 141 17.75 20.15 10.20
C HIS A 141 17.52 18.95 11.14
N PHE A 142 17.28 19.22 12.42
CA PHE A 142 16.93 18.17 13.37
C PHE A 142 15.59 17.52 13.02
N ILE A 143 14.55 18.34 12.76
CA ILE A 143 13.23 17.86 12.36
C ILE A 143 13.29 17.08 11.03
N GLU A 144 14.06 17.57 10.06
CA GLU A 144 14.30 16.89 8.78
C GLU A 144 14.90 15.50 8.99
N THR A 145 15.92 15.39 9.82
CA THR A 145 16.58 14.11 10.13
C THR A 145 15.60 13.10 10.73
N ILE A 146 14.79 13.51 11.72
CA ILE A 146 13.78 12.64 12.33
C ILE A 146 12.72 12.23 11.29
N THR A 147 12.33 13.16 10.45
CA THR A 147 11.34 12.90 9.38
C THR A 147 11.82 11.82 8.41
N VAL A 148 13.10 11.89 7.99
CA VAL A 148 13.71 10.87 7.11
C VAL A 148 13.75 9.50 7.79
N ILE A 149 14.10 9.44 9.09
CA ILE A 149 14.11 8.19 9.86
C ILE A 149 12.69 7.61 9.96
N ASP A 150 11.66 8.42 10.26
CA ASP A 150 10.26 7.98 10.35
C ASP A 150 9.75 7.46 9.00
N MET A 151 10.08 8.12 7.90
CA MET A 151 9.76 7.67 6.54
C MET A 151 10.42 6.33 6.19
N ALA A 152 11.70 6.17 6.52
CA ALA A 152 12.41 4.90 6.30
C ALA A 152 11.78 3.75 7.11
N GLY A 153 11.38 4.00 8.34
CA GLY A 153 10.65 3.05 9.17
C GLY A 153 9.27 2.67 8.60
N LEU A 154 8.52 3.65 8.08
CA LEU A 154 7.24 3.39 7.39
C LEU A 154 7.43 2.51 6.16
N LEU A 155 8.44 2.80 5.34
CA LEU A 155 8.75 2.02 4.15
C LEU A 155 9.09 0.56 4.52
N LEU A 156 9.89 0.37 5.56
CA LEU A 156 10.25 -0.97 6.05
C LEU A 156 9.00 -1.75 6.51
N LEU A 157 8.09 -1.12 7.22
CA LEU A 157 6.83 -1.75 7.65
C LEU A 157 5.97 -2.18 6.46
N ILE A 158 5.86 -1.35 5.42
CA ILE A 158 5.12 -1.68 4.20
C ILE A 158 5.74 -2.90 3.52
N ILE A 159 7.07 -2.96 3.41
CA ILE A 159 7.78 -4.10 2.81
C ILE A 159 7.50 -5.38 3.61
N ILE A 160 7.57 -5.33 4.94
CA ILE A 160 7.26 -6.48 5.80
C ILE A 160 5.82 -6.97 5.58
N GLN A 161 4.84 -6.07 5.54
CA GLN A 161 3.45 -6.41 5.31
C GLN A 161 3.22 -7.02 3.93
N MET A 162 3.88 -6.52 2.88
CA MET A 162 3.82 -7.10 1.55
C MET A 162 4.37 -8.53 1.52
N ILE A 163 5.51 -8.78 2.17
CA ILE A 163 6.09 -10.13 2.27
C ILE A 163 5.13 -11.08 3.00
N GLN A 164 4.57 -10.65 4.13
CA GLN A 164 3.59 -11.45 4.88
C GLN A 164 2.35 -11.77 4.04
N ALA A 165 1.81 -10.80 3.31
CA ALA A 165 0.67 -11.01 2.42
C ALA A 165 0.97 -12.06 1.34
N ILE A 166 2.15 -12.01 0.70
CA ILE A 166 2.56 -13.00 -0.30
C ILE A 166 2.66 -14.41 0.31
N ILE A 167 3.23 -14.52 1.51
CA ILE A 167 3.35 -15.81 2.22
C ILE A 167 1.95 -16.38 2.54
N ILE A 168 1.03 -15.56 3.03
CA ILE A 168 -0.34 -15.96 3.36
C ILE A 168 -1.07 -16.44 2.10
N VAL A 169 -1.00 -15.70 1.00
CA VAL A 169 -1.64 -16.08 -0.28
C VAL A 169 -1.11 -17.43 -0.78
N ARG A 170 0.22 -17.63 -0.75
CA ARG A 170 0.83 -18.92 -1.14
C ARG A 170 0.37 -20.07 -0.24
N LYS A 171 0.33 -19.85 1.07
CA LYS A 171 -0.12 -20.86 2.04
C LYS A 171 -1.58 -21.19 1.84
N ASN A 172 -2.44 -20.21 1.61
CA ASN A 172 -3.87 -20.44 1.35
C ASN A 172 -4.08 -21.24 0.07
N LYS A 173 -3.36 -20.96 -1.01
CA LYS A 173 -3.43 -21.71 -2.26
C LYS A 173 -3.05 -23.19 -2.07
N VAL A 174 -2.00 -23.46 -1.29
CA VAL A 174 -1.60 -24.84 -0.96
C VAL A 174 -2.65 -25.54 -0.09
N LEU A 175 -3.23 -24.84 0.89
CA LEU A 175 -4.31 -25.38 1.73
C LEU A 175 -5.56 -25.68 0.91
N GLU A 176 -5.94 -24.80 0.00
CA GLU A 176 -7.07 -24.99 -0.91
C GLU A 176 -6.87 -26.22 -1.82
N GLN A 177 -5.66 -26.37 -2.41
CA GLN A 177 -5.33 -27.55 -3.19
C GLN A 177 -5.44 -28.83 -2.37
N LYS A 178 -4.92 -28.86 -1.14
CA LYS A 178 -5.02 -30.02 -0.24
C LYS A 178 -6.45 -30.30 0.22
N ALA A 179 -7.27 -29.26 0.38
CA ALA A 179 -8.66 -29.40 0.82
C ALA A 179 -9.59 -29.91 -0.28
N TYR A 180 -9.32 -29.55 -1.55
CA TYR A 180 -10.26 -29.72 -2.64
C TYR A 180 -9.78 -30.60 -3.80
N LEU A 181 -8.51 -30.97 -3.83
CA LEU A 181 -7.99 -31.87 -4.87
C LEU A 181 -7.62 -33.22 -4.29
N ASP A 182 -7.85 -34.29 -5.08
CA ASP A 182 -7.37 -35.61 -4.80
C ASP A 182 -5.85 -35.72 -5.11
N ALA A 183 -5.07 -36.21 -4.16
CA ALA A 183 -3.61 -36.20 -4.22
C ALA A 183 -3.05 -37.12 -5.32
N HIS A 184 -3.77 -38.17 -5.71
CA HIS A 184 -3.32 -39.13 -6.72
C HIS A 184 -3.67 -38.68 -8.14
N THR A 185 -4.88 -38.16 -8.33
CA THR A 185 -5.41 -37.84 -9.66
C THR A 185 -5.32 -36.36 -10.01
N GLY A 186 -5.22 -35.45 -8.99
CA GLY A 186 -5.31 -34.03 -9.17
C GLY A 186 -6.71 -33.54 -9.60
N LEU A 187 -7.71 -34.42 -9.62
CA LEU A 187 -9.12 -34.03 -9.79
C LEU A 187 -9.69 -33.46 -8.49
N PRO A 188 -10.78 -32.69 -8.55
CA PRO A 188 -11.61 -32.39 -7.40
C PRO A 188 -11.87 -33.66 -6.56
N ASN A 189 -11.62 -33.54 -5.25
CA ASN A 189 -11.83 -34.65 -4.31
C ASN A 189 -13.29 -34.70 -3.84
N LYS A 190 -13.59 -35.70 -2.97
CA LYS A 190 -14.95 -35.89 -2.42
C LYS A 190 -15.52 -34.60 -1.79
N SER A 191 -14.72 -33.87 -1.00
CA SER A 191 -15.18 -32.63 -0.37
C SER A 191 -15.63 -31.59 -1.39
N ARG A 192 -14.89 -31.46 -2.48
CA ARG A 192 -15.27 -30.54 -3.58
C ARG A 192 -16.47 -31.02 -4.36
N CYS A 193 -16.59 -32.32 -4.56
CA CYS A 193 -17.78 -32.91 -5.18
C CYS A 193 -19.05 -32.63 -4.33
N GLU A 194 -18.99 -32.90 -3.03
CA GLU A 194 -20.11 -32.65 -2.11
C GLU A 194 -20.49 -31.17 -2.08
N GLU A 195 -19.53 -30.24 -2.12
CA GLU A 195 -19.82 -28.82 -2.21
C GLU A 195 -20.59 -28.45 -3.49
N VAL A 196 -20.23 -29.05 -4.63
CA VAL A 196 -20.94 -28.87 -5.90
C VAL A 196 -22.40 -29.40 -5.81
N PHE A 197 -22.60 -30.54 -5.13
CA PHE A 197 -23.92 -31.15 -4.98
C PHE A 197 -24.78 -30.53 -3.88
N HIS A 198 -24.20 -29.67 -3.01
CA HIS A 198 -24.96 -28.91 -2.02
C HIS A 198 -25.79 -27.78 -2.60
N ASP A 199 -25.62 -27.45 -3.87
CA ASP A 199 -26.46 -26.47 -4.54
C ASP A 199 -27.87 -27.04 -4.74
N LEU A 200 -28.83 -26.51 -3.97
CA LEU A 200 -30.22 -26.93 -3.98
C LEU A 200 -31.09 -26.16 -4.99
N ARG A 201 -30.49 -25.31 -5.83
CA ARG A 201 -31.23 -24.60 -6.88
C ARG A 201 -31.72 -25.62 -7.90
N PHE A 202 -32.92 -25.36 -8.38
CA PHE A 202 -33.43 -26.13 -9.51
C PHE A 202 -32.57 -25.87 -10.75
N LEU A 203 -32.29 -26.97 -11.46
CA LEU A 203 -31.45 -26.93 -12.64
C LEU A 203 -32.27 -26.44 -13.85
N ASP A 204 -31.61 -25.63 -14.64
CA ASP A 204 -32.08 -25.36 -16.01
C ASP A 204 -31.92 -26.62 -16.87
N ARG A 205 -32.34 -26.51 -18.13
CA ARG A 205 -32.25 -27.60 -19.11
C ARG A 205 -30.79 -27.90 -19.48
N ASN A 206 -30.56 -29.09 -20.05
CA ASN A 206 -29.28 -29.53 -20.58
C ASN A 206 -28.16 -29.67 -19.51
N VAL A 207 -28.51 -30.23 -18.35
CA VAL A 207 -27.50 -30.62 -17.34
C VAL A 207 -27.48 -32.14 -17.20
N ALA A 208 -26.31 -32.75 -17.35
CA ALA A 208 -26.10 -34.17 -17.13
C ALA A 208 -25.20 -34.39 -15.90
N CYS A 209 -25.53 -35.38 -15.07
CA CYS A 209 -24.66 -35.94 -14.06
C CYS A 209 -24.33 -37.37 -14.43
N ILE A 210 -23.05 -37.72 -14.42
CA ILE A 210 -22.56 -39.06 -14.78
C ILE A 210 -21.70 -39.57 -13.62
N MET A 211 -22.05 -40.77 -13.11
CA MET A 211 -21.26 -41.49 -12.13
C MET A 211 -20.50 -42.62 -12.82
N PHE A 212 -19.25 -42.82 -12.42
CA PHE A 212 -18.37 -43.89 -12.91
C PHE A 212 -17.80 -44.66 -11.71
N ASP A 213 -17.61 -45.95 -11.86
CA ASP A 213 -17.03 -46.84 -10.87
C ASP A 213 -16.05 -47.80 -11.56
N LEU A 214 -14.77 -47.80 -11.14
CA LEU A 214 -13.77 -48.72 -11.66
C LEU A 214 -14.02 -50.13 -11.17
N ASN A 215 -14.20 -51.06 -12.12
CA ASN A 215 -14.40 -52.46 -11.81
C ASN A 215 -13.08 -53.12 -11.39
N ASN A 216 -13.18 -54.07 -10.49
CA ASN A 216 -12.10 -54.98 -10.09
C ASN A 216 -10.85 -54.30 -9.51
N LEU A 217 -10.92 -53.02 -9.06
CA LEU A 217 -9.78 -52.34 -8.45
C LEU A 217 -9.24 -53.08 -7.23
N LYS A 218 -10.11 -53.66 -6.40
CA LYS A 218 -9.68 -54.48 -5.26
C LYS A 218 -8.90 -55.70 -5.72
N ILE A 219 -9.35 -56.41 -6.78
CA ILE A 219 -8.64 -57.58 -7.31
C ILE A 219 -7.26 -57.20 -7.86
N ALA A 220 -7.18 -56.05 -8.57
CA ALA A 220 -5.91 -55.51 -9.04
C ALA A 220 -4.95 -55.19 -7.89
N ASN A 221 -5.44 -54.56 -6.82
CA ASN A 221 -4.65 -54.26 -5.61
C ASN A 221 -4.15 -55.54 -4.94
N ASP A 222 -5.03 -56.55 -4.75
CA ASP A 222 -4.72 -57.78 -4.03
C ASP A 222 -3.77 -58.66 -4.84
N THR A 223 -3.83 -58.65 -6.19
CA THR A 223 -3.05 -59.52 -7.08
C THR A 223 -1.75 -58.90 -7.56
N LEU A 224 -1.77 -57.60 -7.89
CA LEU A 224 -0.68 -56.88 -8.54
C LEU A 224 -0.07 -55.75 -7.66
N GLY A 225 -0.67 -55.52 -6.49
CA GLY A 225 -0.21 -54.54 -5.53
C GLY A 225 -0.84 -53.14 -5.70
N HIS A 226 -0.86 -52.35 -4.63
CA HIS A 226 -1.50 -51.04 -4.57
C HIS A 226 -0.99 -50.05 -5.62
N SER A 227 0.30 -50.13 -6.00
CA SER A 227 0.86 -49.23 -7.03
C SER A 227 0.20 -49.42 -8.39
N VAL A 228 -0.30 -50.64 -8.67
CA VAL A 228 -1.01 -50.95 -9.91
C VAL A 228 -2.43 -50.38 -9.87
N GLY A 229 -3.11 -50.54 -8.74
CA GLY A 229 -4.42 -49.90 -8.54
C GLY A 229 -4.37 -48.40 -8.62
N ASP A 230 -3.35 -47.80 -8.03
CA ASP A 230 -3.13 -46.33 -8.14
C ASP A 230 -2.93 -45.88 -9.60
N GLN A 231 -2.19 -46.65 -10.40
CA GLN A 231 -2.03 -46.42 -11.83
C GLN A 231 -3.36 -46.51 -12.60
N LEU A 232 -4.21 -47.50 -12.28
CA LEU A 232 -5.55 -47.62 -12.89
C LEU A 232 -6.38 -46.37 -12.62
N ILE A 233 -6.39 -45.90 -11.36
CA ILE A 233 -7.11 -44.70 -10.94
C ILE A 233 -6.60 -43.49 -11.68
N VAL A 234 -5.28 -43.28 -11.76
CA VAL A 234 -4.66 -42.13 -12.44
C VAL A 234 -4.91 -42.15 -13.93
N ASN A 235 -4.79 -43.32 -14.57
CA ASN A 235 -5.03 -43.50 -16.01
C ASN A 235 -6.49 -43.19 -16.37
N PHE A 236 -7.45 -43.71 -15.60
CA PHE A 236 -8.85 -43.44 -15.84
C PHE A 236 -9.19 -41.96 -15.62
N ALA A 237 -8.64 -41.33 -14.58
CA ALA A 237 -8.79 -39.88 -14.34
C ALA A 237 -8.25 -39.06 -15.51
N ASN A 238 -7.11 -39.45 -16.11
CA ASN A 238 -6.54 -38.79 -17.29
C ASN A 238 -7.42 -38.95 -18.52
N ILE A 239 -7.96 -40.15 -18.75
CA ILE A 239 -8.92 -40.38 -19.86
C ILE A 239 -10.15 -39.52 -19.67
N LEU A 240 -10.77 -39.49 -18.49
CA LEU A 240 -11.92 -38.64 -18.20
C LEU A 240 -11.61 -37.15 -18.49
N ARG A 241 -10.42 -36.68 -18.07
CA ARG A 241 -9.98 -35.31 -18.30
C ARG A 241 -9.76 -34.96 -19.77
N ASN A 242 -9.36 -35.92 -20.59
CA ASN A 242 -9.13 -35.74 -22.03
C ASN A 242 -10.46 -35.76 -22.82
N VAL A 243 -11.42 -36.58 -22.41
CA VAL A 243 -12.71 -36.71 -23.11
C VAL A 243 -13.69 -35.64 -22.72
N ILE A 244 -13.81 -35.34 -21.43
CA ILE A 244 -14.77 -34.37 -20.93
C ILE A 244 -14.18 -32.94 -21.09
N PRO A 245 -14.91 -32.00 -21.69
CA PRO A 245 -14.43 -30.65 -21.90
C PRO A 245 -13.93 -29.99 -20.60
N SER A 246 -12.82 -29.28 -20.65
CA SER A 246 -12.15 -28.70 -19.47
C SER A 246 -12.97 -27.66 -18.70
N LYS A 247 -14.04 -27.13 -19.28
CA LYS A 247 -15.00 -26.22 -18.63
C LYS A 247 -16.00 -26.97 -17.74
N GLU A 248 -16.14 -28.29 -17.91
CA GLU A 248 -17.08 -29.13 -17.17
C GLU A 248 -16.43 -29.67 -15.89
N PHE A 249 -17.25 -30.05 -14.93
CA PHE A 249 -16.78 -30.59 -13.66
C PHE A 249 -16.50 -32.07 -13.77
N VAL A 250 -15.30 -32.49 -13.35
CA VAL A 250 -14.92 -33.90 -13.16
C VAL A 250 -14.27 -34.02 -11.81
N GLY A 251 -14.71 -34.94 -10.97
CA GLY A 251 -14.17 -35.19 -9.64
C GLY A 251 -14.04 -36.68 -9.30
N ARG A 252 -13.16 -36.98 -8.33
CA ARG A 252 -13.05 -38.30 -7.70
C ARG A 252 -13.89 -38.29 -6.42
N TYR A 253 -15.00 -39.02 -6.45
CA TYR A 253 -15.98 -39.02 -5.36
C TYR A 253 -15.60 -40.07 -4.27
N GLY A 254 -15.03 -41.19 -4.66
CA GLY A 254 -14.64 -42.30 -3.76
C GLY A 254 -13.30 -42.90 -4.13
N GLY A 255 -13.01 -44.08 -3.59
CA GLY A 255 -11.79 -44.83 -3.91
C GLY A 255 -11.68 -45.17 -5.39
N ASP A 256 -12.75 -45.73 -5.94
CA ASP A 256 -12.94 -46.18 -7.31
C ASP A 256 -14.03 -45.42 -8.07
N GLU A 257 -14.64 -44.41 -7.43
CA GLU A 257 -15.77 -43.67 -7.92
C GLU A 257 -15.39 -42.29 -8.45
N PHE A 258 -15.89 -41.94 -9.63
CA PHE A 258 -15.70 -40.65 -10.26
C PHE A 258 -17.06 -40.06 -10.65
N VAL A 259 -17.14 -38.74 -10.74
CA VAL A 259 -18.35 -38.02 -11.13
C VAL A 259 -18.00 -36.95 -12.13
N ALA A 260 -18.89 -36.79 -13.13
CA ALA A 260 -18.86 -35.62 -14.03
C ALA A 260 -20.20 -34.89 -14.02
N VAL A 261 -20.13 -33.57 -14.10
CA VAL A 261 -21.30 -32.71 -14.32
C VAL A 261 -21.07 -31.90 -15.57
N ILE A 262 -21.93 -32.10 -16.56
CA ILE A 262 -21.86 -31.47 -17.87
C ILE A 262 -23.04 -30.51 -17.99
N ARG A 263 -22.78 -29.26 -18.36
CA ARG A 263 -23.78 -28.21 -18.46
C ARG A 263 -23.90 -27.69 -19.90
N ASP A 264 -25.07 -27.19 -20.24
CA ASP A 264 -25.35 -26.55 -21.52
C ASP A 264 -25.00 -27.43 -22.74
N MET A 265 -25.17 -28.77 -22.60
CA MET A 265 -24.90 -29.74 -23.65
C MET A 265 -26.15 -30.60 -23.93
N PRO A 266 -26.57 -30.72 -25.20
CA PRO A 266 -27.67 -31.59 -25.58
C PRO A 266 -27.42 -33.06 -25.19
N LYS A 267 -28.47 -33.82 -24.95
CA LYS A 267 -28.41 -35.23 -24.53
C LYS A 267 -27.63 -36.10 -25.52
N GLU A 268 -27.81 -35.85 -26.80
CA GLU A 268 -27.10 -36.56 -27.88
C GLU A 268 -25.58 -36.35 -27.82
N ASP A 269 -25.15 -35.15 -27.54
CA ASP A 269 -23.74 -34.83 -27.42
C ASP A 269 -23.12 -35.43 -26.14
N VAL A 270 -23.88 -35.51 -25.04
CA VAL A 270 -23.47 -36.21 -23.83
C VAL A 270 -23.28 -37.72 -24.09
N ILE A 271 -24.19 -38.34 -24.86
CA ILE A 271 -24.07 -39.73 -25.30
C ILE A 271 -22.80 -39.91 -26.16
N GLY A 272 -22.54 -38.98 -27.10
CA GLY A 272 -21.32 -39.00 -27.91
C GLY A 272 -20.06 -38.90 -27.08
N LEU A 273 -20.06 -38.16 -25.97
CA LEU A 273 -18.93 -38.13 -25.02
C LEU A 273 -18.73 -39.51 -24.33
N LEU A 274 -19.79 -40.22 -23.99
CA LEU A 274 -19.72 -41.55 -23.39
C LEU A 274 -19.20 -42.59 -24.38
N GLU A 275 -19.58 -42.49 -25.65
CA GLU A 275 -19.05 -43.32 -26.73
C GLU A 275 -17.56 -43.05 -26.93
N LYS A 276 -17.17 -41.81 -27.00
CA LYS A 276 -15.75 -41.42 -27.08
C LYS A 276 -14.94 -41.91 -25.86
N LEU A 277 -15.51 -41.85 -24.65
CA LEU A 277 -14.87 -42.37 -23.45
C LEU A 277 -14.61 -43.88 -23.58
N LYS A 278 -15.56 -44.60 -24.12
CA LYS A 278 -15.42 -46.02 -24.37
C LYS A 278 -14.29 -46.29 -25.37
N GLU A 279 -14.25 -45.58 -26.49
CA GLU A 279 -13.19 -45.71 -27.50
C GLU A 279 -11.80 -45.45 -26.91
N GLU A 280 -11.63 -44.38 -26.10
CA GLU A 280 -10.36 -44.05 -25.44
C GLU A 280 -9.93 -45.11 -24.42
N VAL A 281 -10.88 -45.72 -23.70
CA VAL A 281 -10.60 -46.83 -22.79
C VAL A 281 -10.25 -48.13 -23.56
N ASP A 282 -10.95 -48.43 -24.65
CA ASP A 282 -10.65 -49.57 -25.51
C ASP A 282 -9.25 -49.42 -26.15
N ASP A 283 -8.91 -48.25 -26.67
CA ASP A 283 -7.57 -47.94 -27.20
C ASP A 283 -6.48 -48.07 -26.11
N PHE A 284 -6.72 -47.55 -24.90
CA PHE A 284 -5.81 -47.73 -23.76
C PHE A 284 -5.60 -49.21 -23.45
N ASN A 285 -6.69 -50.00 -23.48
CA ASN A 285 -6.64 -51.45 -23.18
C ASN A 285 -5.92 -52.28 -24.26
N ASP A 286 -5.98 -51.86 -25.52
CA ASP A 286 -5.33 -52.53 -26.64
C ASP A 286 -3.82 -52.22 -26.69
N HIS A 287 -3.42 -51.03 -26.35
CA HIS A 287 -2.02 -50.59 -26.32
C HIS A 287 -1.35 -50.69 -24.94
N GLY A 288 -2.14 -50.90 -23.87
CA GLY A 288 -1.69 -50.92 -22.47
C GLY A 288 -1.00 -52.22 -22.09
N LYS A 289 0.18 -52.10 -21.46
CA LYS A 289 0.96 -53.24 -20.96
C LYS A 289 0.41 -53.74 -19.62
N ASN A 290 -0.28 -54.88 -19.60
CA ASN A 290 -0.69 -55.64 -18.41
C ASN A 290 -1.80 -55.12 -17.50
N ILE A 291 -2.38 -53.92 -17.72
CA ILE A 291 -3.43 -53.38 -16.86
C ILE A 291 -4.57 -52.94 -17.77
N LYS A 292 -5.74 -53.54 -17.62
CA LYS A 292 -6.93 -53.16 -18.36
C LYS A 292 -7.88 -52.35 -17.50
N ILE A 293 -8.37 -51.21 -18.01
CA ILE A 293 -9.42 -50.42 -17.39
C ILE A 293 -10.76 -51.06 -17.74
N SER A 294 -11.55 -51.32 -16.71
CA SER A 294 -12.96 -51.69 -16.83
C SER A 294 -13.75 -50.82 -15.88
N TYR A 295 -14.86 -50.27 -16.30
CA TYR A 295 -15.70 -49.40 -15.49
C TYR A 295 -17.19 -49.66 -15.74
N ALA A 296 -18.00 -49.35 -14.74
CA ALA A 296 -19.43 -49.20 -14.86
C ALA A 296 -19.77 -47.69 -14.85
N TYR A 297 -20.84 -47.30 -15.49
CA TYR A 297 -21.33 -45.93 -15.43
C TYR A 297 -22.84 -45.85 -15.39
N GLY A 298 -23.36 -44.77 -14.87
CA GLY A 298 -24.76 -44.40 -14.91
C GLY A 298 -24.89 -42.89 -15.05
N TRP A 299 -25.91 -42.46 -15.68
CA TRP A 299 -26.13 -41.03 -15.90
C TRP A 299 -27.61 -40.67 -15.75
N ALA A 300 -27.82 -39.38 -15.41
CA ALA A 300 -29.13 -38.74 -15.35
C ALA A 300 -29.06 -37.38 -16.01
N PHE A 301 -30.13 -36.98 -16.66
CA PHE A 301 -30.23 -35.75 -17.44
C PHE A 301 -31.39 -34.88 -16.94
N SER A 302 -31.16 -33.57 -16.76
CA SER A 302 -32.16 -32.68 -16.15
C SER A 302 -33.49 -32.65 -16.88
N ASP A 303 -33.46 -32.75 -18.21
CA ASP A 303 -34.65 -32.66 -19.05
C ASP A 303 -35.59 -33.89 -18.93
N ASP A 304 -35.09 -34.98 -18.37
CA ASP A 304 -35.89 -36.16 -18.10
C ASP A 304 -36.83 -35.97 -16.87
N TYR A 305 -36.75 -34.84 -16.18
CA TYR A 305 -37.46 -34.58 -14.91
C TYR A 305 -38.04 -33.18 -14.86
N THR A 306 -39.21 -33.04 -14.27
CA THR A 306 -39.93 -31.75 -14.15
C THR A 306 -39.31 -30.79 -13.17
N GLU A 307 -38.71 -31.29 -12.08
CA GLU A 307 -38.00 -30.52 -11.07
C GLU A 307 -36.84 -31.37 -10.58
N CYS A 308 -35.61 -30.86 -10.73
CA CYS A 308 -34.47 -31.55 -10.18
C CYS A 308 -33.37 -30.55 -9.73
N THR A 309 -32.67 -30.92 -8.69
CA THR A 309 -31.44 -30.28 -8.24
C THR A 309 -30.25 -31.10 -8.69
N LEU A 310 -29.04 -30.53 -8.59
CA LEU A 310 -27.86 -31.30 -8.92
C LEU A 310 -27.69 -32.54 -8.02
N ARG A 311 -28.12 -32.44 -6.75
CA ARG A 311 -28.14 -33.60 -5.83
C ARG A 311 -29.06 -34.69 -6.30
N THR A 312 -30.26 -34.37 -6.74
CA THR A 312 -31.20 -35.36 -7.26
C THR A 312 -30.71 -36.02 -8.56
N LEU A 313 -30.00 -35.29 -9.44
CA LEU A 313 -29.36 -35.88 -10.61
C LEU A 313 -28.24 -36.85 -10.21
N PHE A 314 -27.42 -36.47 -9.24
CA PHE A 314 -26.36 -37.33 -8.71
C PHE A 314 -26.92 -38.65 -8.16
N ASP A 315 -27.93 -38.59 -7.28
CA ASP A 315 -28.53 -39.79 -6.67
C ASP A 315 -29.13 -40.73 -7.72
N ARG A 316 -29.64 -40.19 -8.82
CA ARG A 316 -30.19 -40.98 -9.94
C ARG A 316 -29.10 -41.57 -10.82
N ALA A 317 -28.05 -40.84 -11.13
CA ALA A 317 -26.90 -41.30 -11.86
C ALA A 317 -26.21 -42.46 -11.10
N ASP A 318 -26.06 -42.30 -9.78
CA ASP A 318 -25.50 -43.34 -8.90
C ASP A 318 -26.34 -44.64 -8.94
N LYS A 319 -27.68 -44.50 -8.82
CA LYS A 319 -28.58 -45.66 -8.95
C LYS A 319 -28.44 -46.33 -10.30
N HIS A 320 -28.41 -45.62 -11.40
CA HIS A 320 -28.25 -46.21 -12.74
C HIS A 320 -26.86 -46.88 -12.89
N MET A 321 -25.80 -46.32 -12.33
CA MET A 321 -24.49 -46.91 -12.30
C MET A 321 -24.50 -48.23 -11.54
N TYR A 322 -25.13 -48.30 -10.39
CA TYR A 322 -25.25 -49.53 -9.60
C TYR A 322 -26.02 -50.64 -10.34
N GLU A 323 -27.13 -50.28 -11.03
CA GLU A 323 -27.90 -51.19 -11.86
C GLU A 323 -27.03 -51.72 -13.03
N ASN A 324 -26.29 -50.85 -13.72
CA ASN A 324 -25.35 -51.23 -14.78
C ASN A 324 -24.26 -52.18 -14.26
N LYS A 325 -23.66 -51.90 -13.12
CA LYS A 325 -22.63 -52.72 -12.47
C LYS A 325 -23.13 -54.15 -12.17
N ARG A 326 -24.40 -54.30 -11.77
CA ARG A 326 -25.04 -55.59 -11.54
C ARG A 326 -25.22 -56.40 -12.83
N LEU A 327 -25.66 -55.73 -13.91
CA LEU A 327 -25.86 -56.38 -15.22
C LEU A 327 -24.54 -56.90 -15.80
N VAL A 328 -23.46 -56.09 -15.72
CA VAL A 328 -22.11 -56.50 -16.16
C VAL A 328 -21.60 -57.73 -15.39
N LYS A 329 -21.83 -57.77 -14.07
CA LYS A 329 -21.44 -58.93 -13.25
C LYS A 329 -22.21 -60.20 -13.61
N LEU A 330 -23.50 -60.12 -13.94
CA LEU A 330 -24.31 -61.25 -14.34
C LEU A 330 -23.93 -61.78 -15.73
N ALA A 331 -23.47 -60.91 -16.63
CA ALA A 331 -23.02 -61.31 -17.98
C ALA A 331 -21.60 -61.97 -17.99
N GLN A 332 -20.85 -61.87 -16.90
CA GLN A 332 -19.49 -62.45 -16.73
C GLN A 332 -19.52 -63.79 -15.98
N GLN A 333 -20.65 -64.22 -15.47
CA GLN A 333 -20.91 -65.54 -14.88
C GLN A 333 -21.47 -66.50 -15.92
#